data_483785630f1053b08dfe5c4af2f071b0
#
_entry.id   483785630f1053b08dfe5c4af2f071b0
#
_cell.length_a   1.000
_cell.length_b   1.000
_cell.length_c   1.000
_cell.angle_alpha   90.00
_cell.angle_beta   90.00
_cell.angle_gamma   90.00
#
_symmetry.space_group_name_H-M   'P 1'
#
loop_
_entity.id
_entity.type
_entity.pdbx_description
1 polymer ?
#
loop_
_entity_poly.entity_id
_entity_poly.type
_entity_poly.pdbx_seq_one_letter_code
_entity_poly.pdbx_strand_id
1 'polypeptide(L)'
;MLGENVRRMRSYSNITKTRLALMVSIGRPLLNRIEDGTADVRLSVVTKLADSLATTPSFLLAKHTDEDIRHEIAHRKASSPVAAVRHARFY
;
A
#
# COMPACT_ATOMS: atom_id res chain seq x y z
N MET A 1 10.07 7.41 5.68
CA MET A 1 9.05 7.71 4.68
C MET A 1 8.39 6.49 4.10
N LEU A 2 9.15 5.61 3.49
CA LEU A 2 8.54 4.39 2.94
C LEU A 2 7.86 3.56 4.03
N GLY A 3 8.57 3.25 5.10
CA GLY A 3 8.04 2.39 6.14
C GLY A 3 6.81 2.98 6.81
N GLU A 4 6.84 4.26 7.09
CA GLU A 4 5.71 4.94 7.70
C GLU A 4 4.51 4.97 6.76
N ASN A 5 4.74 5.23 5.48
CA ASN A 5 3.66 5.25 4.50
C ASN A 5 3.03 3.87 4.33
N VAL A 6 3.86 2.82 4.28
CA VAL A 6 3.36 1.45 4.18
C VAL A 6 2.50 1.12 5.40
N ARG A 7 2.99 1.44 6.60
CA ARG A 7 2.26 1.16 7.82
C ARG A 7 0.91 1.89 7.86
N ARG A 8 0.91 3.17 7.50
CA ARG A 8 -0.30 3.96 7.51
C ARG A 8 -1.30 3.49 6.47
N MET A 9 -0.85 3.25 5.23
CA MET A 9 -1.71 2.76 4.17
C MET A 9 -2.31 1.41 4.55
N ARG A 10 -1.48 0.52 5.10
CA ARG A 10 -1.94 -0.79 5.55
C ARG A 10 -2.99 -0.65 6.66
N SER A 11 -2.68 0.14 7.66
CA SER A 11 -3.55 0.31 8.82
C SER A 11 -4.89 0.92 8.45
N TYR A 12 -4.87 1.98 7.66
CA TYR A 12 -6.10 2.64 7.25
C TYR A 12 -6.91 1.82 6.26
N SER A 13 -6.29 0.85 5.61
CA SER A 13 -6.98 -0.07 4.72
C SER A 13 -7.44 -1.35 5.43
N ASN A 14 -7.20 -1.43 6.73
CA ASN A 14 -7.58 -2.58 7.56
C ASN A 14 -6.92 -3.88 7.08
N ILE A 15 -5.67 -3.80 6.68
CA ILE A 15 -4.89 -4.96 6.25
C ILE A 15 -3.90 -5.30 7.35
N THR A 16 -3.88 -6.57 7.79
CA THR A 16 -2.93 -7.00 8.81
C THR A 16 -1.53 -7.15 8.20
N LYS A 17 -0.51 -7.14 9.05
CA LYS A 17 0.87 -7.36 8.59
C LYS A 17 1.00 -8.72 7.91
N THR A 18 0.41 -9.75 8.49
CA THR A 18 0.45 -11.10 7.92
C THR A 18 -0.15 -11.11 6.52
N ARG A 19 -1.30 -10.47 6.35
CA ARG A 19 -1.94 -10.44 5.06
C ARG A 19 -1.12 -9.67 4.03
N LEU A 20 -0.57 -8.52 4.40
CA LEU A 20 0.25 -7.74 3.48
C LEU A 20 1.50 -8.51 3.10
N ALA A 21 2.14 -9.17 4.05
CA ALA A 21 3.32 -9.97 3.78
C ALA A 21 3.01 -11.06 2.76
N LEU A 22 1.85 -11.72 2.91
CA LEU A 22 1.42 -12.73 1.95
C LEU A 22 1.14 -12.12 0.57
N MET A 23 0.49 -10.98 0.53
CA MET A 23 0.17 -10.32 -0.74
C MET A 23 1.42 -9.94 -1.53
N VAL A 24 2.48 -9.57 -0.81
CA VAL A 24 3.72 -9.11 -1.42
C VAL A 24 4.73 -10.26 -1.57
N SER A 25 4.43 -11.41 -0.99
CA SER A 25 5.30 -12.59 -0.99
C SER A 25 6.63 -12.34 -0.29
N ILE A 26 6.58 -11.68 0.86
CA ILE A 26 7.75 -11.49 1.72
C ILE A 26 7.45 -12.03 3.10
N GLY A 27 8.49 -12.27 3.89
CA GLY A 27 8.30 -12.72 5.26
C GLY A 27 7.90 -11.58 6.18
N ARG A 28 7.22 -11.89 7.28
CA ARG A 28 6.86 -10.89 8.27
C ARG A 28 8.06 -10.16 8.86
N PRO A 29 9.20 -10.83 9.13
CA PRO A 29 10.37 -10.11 9.63
C PRO A 29 10.84 -9.01 8.67
N LEU A 30 10.81 -9.26 7.37
CA LEU A 30 11.19 -8.23 6.42
C LEU A 30 10.16 -7.09 6.41
N LEU A 31 8.87 -7.41 6.46
CA LEU A 31 7.83 -6.37 6.51
C LEU A 31 8.00 -5.52 7.77
N ASN A 32 8.27 -6.14 8.91
CA ASN A 32 8.53 -5.39 10.13
C ASN A 32 9.68 -4.41 9.97
N ARG A 33 10.76 -4.86 9.35
CA ARG A 33 11.92 -3.99 9.14
C ARG A 33 11.63 -2.88 8.15
N ILE A 34 10.80 -3.14 7.15
CA ILE A 34 10.38 -2.11 6.21
C ILE A 34 9.58 -1.03 6.95
N GLU A 35 8.62 -1.44 7.75
CA GLU A 35 7.77 -0.50 8.48
C GLU A 35 8.57 0.27 9.55
N ASP A 36 9.61 -0.34 10.10
CA ASP A 36 10.47 0.32 11.07
C ASP A 36 11.51 1.23 10.42
N GLY A 37 11.66 1.16 9.12
CA GLY A 37 12.62 1.98 8.40
C GLY A 37 14.05 1.46 8.48
N THR A 38 14.24 0.18 8.85
CA THR A 38 15.56 -0.40 9.00
C THR A 38 15.97 -1.32 7.85
N ALA A 39 15.07 -1.57 6.90
CA ALA A 39 15.38 -2.44 5.78
C ALA A 39 15.82 -1.64 4.57
N ASP A 40 16.74 -2.23 3.81
CA ASP A 40 17.14 -1.70 2.51
C ASP A 40 16.27 -2.41 1.47
N VAL A 41 15.32 -1.70 0.91
CA VAL A 41 14.24 -2.30 0.13
C VAL A 41 14.50 -2.15 -1.35
N ARG A 42 14.40 -3.26 -2.09
CA ARG A 42 14.55 -3.22 -3.55
C ARG A 42 13.33 -2.60 -4.18
N LEU A 43 13.53 -1.97 -5.33
CA LEU A 43 12.44 -1.33 -6.07
C LEU A 43 11.34 -2.32 -6.42
N SER A 44 11.70 -3.56 -6.72
CA SER A 44 10.69 -4.60 -7.02
C SER A 44 9.75 -4.83 -5.85
N VAL A 45 10.26 -4.76 -4.63
CA VAL A 45 9.43 -4.92 -3.44
C VAL A 45 8.56 -3.68 -3.24
N VAL A 46 9.11 -2.49 -3.46
CA VAL A 46 8.34 -1.25 -3.36
C VAL A 46 7.16 -1.27 -4.34
N THR A 47 7.41 -1.74 -5.56
CA THR A 47 6.36 -1.85 -6.57
C THR A 47 5.25 -2.81 -6.13
N LYS A 48 5.62 -3.96 -5.57
CA LYS A 48 4.64 -4.92 -5.08
C LYS A 48 3.84 -4.37 -3.91
N LEU A 49 4.50 -3.64 -3.01
CA LEU A 49 3.81 -2.99 -1.91
C LEU A 49 2.80 -1.97 -2.42
N ALA A 50 3.20 -1.17 -3.39
CA ALA A 50 2.33 -0.17 -3.97
C ALA A 50 1.12 -0.82 -4.63
N ASP A 51 1.32 -1.88 -5.40
CA ASP A 51 0.24 -2.60 -6.05
C ASP A 51 -0.73 -3.17 -5.01
N SER A 52 -0.20 -3.77 -3.96
CA SER A 52 -1.02 -4.38 -2.91
C SER A 52 -1.80 -3.34 -2.12
N LEU A 53 -1.27 -2.14 -2.01
CA LEU A 53 -1.93 -1.06 -1.28
C LEU A 53 -2.72 -0.12 -2.21
N ALA A 54 -2.81 -0.47 -3.48
CA ALA A 54 -3.54 0.30 -4.49
C ALA A 54 -3.06 1.74 -4.61
N THR A 55 -1.75 1.91 -4.61
CA THR A 55 -1.13 3.21 -4.79
C THR A 55 0.06 3.07 -5.74
N THR A 56 0.95 4.05 -5.77
CA THR A 56 2.11 4.07 -6.65
C THR A 56 3.40 4.04 -5.86
N PRO A 57 4.50 3.53 -6.44
CA PRO A 57 5.80 3.60 -5.76
C PRO A 57 6.19 5.03 -5.39
N SER A 58 5.91 6.00 -6.24
CA SER A 58 6.27 7.38 -5.95
C SER A 58 5.51 7.92 -4.74
N PHE A 59 4.25 7.52 -4.57
CA PHE A 59 3.50 7.92 -3.38
C PHE A 59 4.14 7.35 -2.12
N LEU A 60 4.49 6.05 -2.15
CA LEU A 60 5.09 5.41 -0.98
C LEU A 60 6.44 5.98 -0.61
N LEU A 61 7.18 6.51 -1.59
CA LEU A 61 8.53 7.03 -1.34
C LEU A 61 8.56 8.50 -0.94
N ALA A 62 7.44 9.18 -1.01
CA ALA A 62 7.35 10.60 -0.68
C ALA A 62 6.89 10.81 0.76
N LYS A 63 7.09 12.01 1.28
CA LYS A 63 6.65 12.34 2.63
C LYS A 63 5.19 12.79 2.59
N HIS A 64 4.38 12.24 3.48
CA HIS A 64 2.95 12.54 3.52
C HIS A 64 2.45 12.76 4.94
N THR A 65 1.39 13.54 5.07
CA THR A 65 0.65 13.67 6.33
C THR A 65 -0.40 12.57 6.41
N ASP A 66 -1.02 12.41 7.58
CA ASP A 66 -2.12 11.46 7.74
C ASP A 66 -3.28 11.79 6.82
N GLU A 67 -3.53 13.07 6.60
CA GLU A 67 -4.61 13.50 5.74
C GLU A 67 -4.32 13.12 4.28
N ASP A 68 -3.08 13.24 3.84
CA ASP A 68 -2.68 12.80 2.50
C ASP A 68 -2.93 11.30 2.33
N ILE A 69 -2.62 10.51 3.36
CA ILE A 69 -2.81 9.06 3.32
C ILE A 69 -4.30 8.73 3.23
N ARG A 70 -5.12 9.39 4.04
CA ARG A 70 -6.56 9.15 4.01
C ARG A 70 -7.17 9.53 2.67
N HIS A 71 -6.71 10.63 2.11
CA HIS A 71 -7.20 11.10 0.81
C HIS A 71 -6.83 10.09 -0.28
N GLU A 72 -5.61 9.58 -0.26
CA GLU A 72 -5.17 8.59 -1.23
C GLU A 72 -6.03 7.32 -1.15
N ILE A 73 -6.30 6.83 0.05
CA ILE A 73 -7.09 5.63 0.24
C ILE A 73 -8.52 5.85 -0.25
N ALA A 74 -9.12 6.96 0.10
CA ALA A 74 -10.48 7.27 -0.32
C ALA A 74 -10.58 7.38 -1.83
N HIS A 75 -9.60 8.05 -2.45
CA HIS A 75 -9.56 8.20 -3.90
C HIS A 75 -9.40 6.83 -4.58
N ARG A 76 -8.52 5.98 -4.05
CA ARG A 76 -8.30 4.67 -4.63
C ARG A 76 -9.53 3.77 -4.54
N LYS A 77 -10.24 3.84 -3.42
CA LYS A 77 -11.47 3.07 -3.26
C LYS A 77 -12.51 3.52 -4.26
N ALA A 78 -12.63 4.82 -4.47
CA ALA A 78 -13.63 5.36 -5.37
C ALA A 78 -13.33 5.05 -6.83
N SER A 79 -12.08 4.90 -7.20
CA SER A 79 -11.67 4.66 -8.57
C SER A 79 -11.05 3.29 -8.79
N SER A 80 -11.30 2.33 -7.91
CA SER A 80 -10.68 1.03 -8.02
C SER A 80 -11.13 0.33 -9.30
N PRO A 81 -10.24 -0.45 -9.94
CA PRO A 81 -10.60 -1.17 -11.14
C PRO A 81 -11.74 -2.14 -10.94
N VAL A 82 -11.87 -2.70 -9.76
CA VAL A 82 -12.94 -3.63 -9.47
C VAL A 82 -14.27 -2.92 -9.53
N ALA A 83 -14.38 -1.74 -8.95
CA ALA A 83 -15.60 -0.97 -9.01
C ALA A 83 -15.89 -0.52 -10.43
N ALA A 84 -14.87 -0.09 -11.15
CA ALA A 84 -15.04 0.31 -12.54
C ALA A 84 -15.52 -0.84 -13.41
N VAL A 85 -14.96 -2.01 -13.19
CA VAL A 85 -15.37 -3.19 -13.94
C VAL A 85 -16.81 -3.54 -13.66
N ARG A 86 -17.23 -3.45 -12.42
CA ARG A 86 -18.60 -3.72 -12.09
C ARG A 86 -19.53 -2.73 -12.70
N HIS A 87 -19.14 -1.47 -12.74
CA HIS A 87 -19.94 -0.52 -13.40
C HIS A 87 -20.01 -0.78 -14.84
N ALA A 88 -18.90 -1.11 -15.37
CA ALA A 88 -18.78 -1.31 -16.74
C ALA A 88 -19.58 -2.45 -17.21
N ARG A 89 -19.75 -3.47 -16.43
CA ARG A 89 -20.41 -4.57 -16.85
C ARG A 89 -21.81 -4.44 -16.91
N PHE A 90 -22.31 -3.45 -16.42
CA PHE A 90 -23.66 -3.34 -16.42
C PHE A 90 -24.13 -2.84 -17.62
N TYR A 91 -23.29 -2.51 -18.35
CA TYR A 91 -23.68 -2.06 -19.53
C TYR A 91 -23.46 -3.01 -20.47
#